data_3994611ed895bfd94b39e18bcbdca9a6
#
_entry.id   3994611ed895bfd94b39e18bcbdca9a6
#
_cell.length_a   1.000
_cell.length_b   1.000
_cell.length_c   1.000
_cell.angle_alpha   90.00
_cell.angle_beta   90.00
_cell.angle_gamma   90.00
#
_symmetry.space_group_name_H-M   'P 1'
#
loop_
_entity.id
_entity.type
_entity.pdbx_description
1 polymer ?
#
loop_
_entity_poly.entity_id
_entity_poly.type
_entity_poly.pdbx_seq_one_letter_code
_entity_poly.pdbx_strand_id
1 'polypeptide(L)'
;MASNQIEYISNYNKQNYKMYQFRVKKSDTDLIDKLDNVENRNAYLTSLVLNDIKPGILTIKEIKNRIRPVLEKHHIKDVYLFGSYARGEANENSDVDIYCSSGDVDSLIKRAGLLRELAEALGKDVDVVTIGTKLKDRFKKNIEEDMIKIC
;
A
#
# COMPACT_ATOMS: atom_id res chain seq x y z
N MET A 1 -35.51 -16.29 12.64
CA MET A 1 -34.66 -15.18 12.13
C MET A 1 -33.22 -15.62 11.79
N ALA A 2 -32.53 -16.44 12.58
CA ALA A 2 -31.17 -16.92 12.29
C ALA A 2 -31.03 -17.77 11.02
N SER A 3 -32.04 -18.59 10.69
CA SER A 3 -32.00 -19.48 9.51
C SER A 3 -31.90 -18.72 8.17
N ASN A 4 -32.66 -17.64 8.01
CA ASN A 4 -32.65 -16.84 6.77
C ASN A 4 -31.33 -16.09 6.56
N GLN A 5 -30.66 -15.69 7.63
CA GLN A 5 -29.38 -14.98 7.57
C GLN A 5 -28.23 -15.95 7.17
N ILE A 6 -28.26 -17.18 7.66
CA ILE A 6 -27.29 -18.23 7.29
C ILE A 6 -27.44 -18.61 5.82
N GLU A 7 -28.67 -18.76 5.35
CA GLU A 7 -28.95 -19.05 3.94
C GLU A 7 -28.54 -17.92 3.00
N TYR A 8 -28.82 -16.68 3.36
CA TYR A 8 -28.36 -15.49 2.62
C TYR A 8 -26.84 -15.45 2.50
N ILE A 9 -26.12 -15.59 3.61
CA ILE A 9 -24.64 -15.59 3.63
C ILE A 9 -24.08 -16.74 2.79
N SER A 10 -24.68 -17.93 2.87
CA SER A 10 -24.27 -19.11 2.07
C SER A 10 -24.45 -18.85 0.57
N ASN A 11 -25.57 -18.29 0.16
CA ASN A 11 -25.86 -17.97 -1.24
C ASN A 11 -24.97 -16.83 -1.76
N TYR A 12 -24.76 -15.78 -0.98
CA TYR A 12 -23.84 -14.71 -1.31
C TYR A 12 -22.42 -15.23 -1.53
N ASN A 13 -21.92 -16.08 -0.63
CA ASN A 13 -20.60 -16.68 -0.76
C ASN A 13 -20.45 -17.55 -2.00
N LYS A 14 -21.46 -18.38 -2.31
CA LYS A 14 -21.46 -19.21 -3.53
C LYS A 14 -21.41 -18.39 -4.83
N GLN A 15 -22.06 -17.24 -4.85
CA GLN A 15 -22.12 -16.38 -6.04
C GLN A 15 -20.88 -15.52 -6.22
N ASN A 16 -20.25 -15.07 -5.12
CA ASN A 16 -19.20 -14.07 -5.15
C ASN A 16 -17.80 -14.61 -4.85
N TYR A 17 -17.70 -15.85 -4.32
CA TYR A 17 -16.41 -16.42 -3.93
C TYR A 17 -16.22 -17.83 -4.48
N LYS A 18 -15.04 -18.09 -5.02
CA LYS A 18 -14.57 -19.43 -5.34
C LYS A 18 -13.62 -19.88 -4.23
N MET A 19 -13.92 -21.01 -3.60
CA MET A 19 -13.09 -21.56 -2.54
C MET A 19 -11.94 -22.38 -3.15
N TYR A 20 -10.73 -22.11 -2.68
CA TYR A 20 -9.54 -22.94 -2.92
C TYR A 20 -9.05 -23.50 -1.60
N GLN A 21 -8.64 -24.77 -1.60
CA GLN A 21 -8.04 -25.43 -0.44
C GLN A 21 -6.62 -25.84 -0.75
N PHE A 22 -5.71 -25.62 0.19
CA PHE A 22 -4.35 -26.14 0.12
C PHE A 22 -4.02 -26.88 1.41
N ARG A 23 -3.06 -27.78 1.33
CA ARG A 23 -2.60 -28.58 2.47
C ARG A 23 -1.12 -28.31 2.70
N VAL A 24 -0.74 -28.13 3.95
CA VAL A 24 0.65 -27.98 4.38
C VAL A 24 1.10 -29.30 5.00
N LYS A 25 2.31 -29.75 4.66
CA LYS A 25 2.91 -30.92 5.33
C LYS A 25 3.24 -30.56 6.77
N LYS A 26 3.02 -31.47 7.69
CA LYS A 26 3.35 -31.27 9.12
C LYS A 26 4.85 -31.05 9.37
N SER A 27 5.71 -31.47 8.46
CA SER A 27 7.15 -31.24 8.48
C SER A 27 7.58 -29.81 8.14
N ASP A 28 6.69 -29.02 7.52
CA ASP A 28 6.99 -27.67 7.06
C ASP A 28 6.69 -26.66 8.20
N THR A 29 7.42 -26.78 9.29
CA THR A 29 7.21 -26.05 10.56
C THR A 29 7.25 -24.54 10.36
N ASP A 30 8.23 -24.03 9.61
CA ASP A 30 8.39 -22.59 9.37
C ASP A 30 7.18 -22.00 8.61
N LEU A 31 6.61 -22.77 7.66
CA LEU A 31 5.42 -22.37 6.93
C LEU A 31 4.17 -22.39 7.82
N ILE A 32 4.05 -23.41 8.68
CA ILE A 32 2.97 -23.52 9.66
C ILE A 32 3.03 -22.35 10.63
N ASP A 33 4.19 -22.10 11.24
CA ASP A 33 4.40 -20.99 12.18
C ASP A 33 4.08 -19.64 11.54
N LYS A 34 4.49 -19.44 10.28
CA LYS A 34 4.16 -18.22 9.54
C LYS A 34 2.66 -18.05 9.37
N LEU A 35 1.96 -19.09 8.95
CA LEU A 35 0.52 -19.04 8.70
C LEU A 35 -0.31 -18.94 9.99
N ASP A 36 0.16 -19.51 11.08
CA ASP A 36 -0.53 -19.44 12.36
C ASP A 36 -0.37 -18.07 13.04
N ASN A 37 0.72 -17.35 12.75
CA ASN A 37 1.00 -16.02 13.30
C ASN A 37 0.47 -14.85 12.44
N VAL A 38 -0.18 -15.10 11.29
CA VAL A 38 -0.83 -14.02 10.53
C VAL A 38 -2.26 -13.81 11.01
N GLU A 39 -2.63 -12.56 11.23
CA GLU A 39 -3.97 -12.16 11.70
C GLU A 39 -5.09 -12.62 10.74
N ASN A 40 -4.86 -12.48 9.43
CA ASN A 40 -5.81 -12.91 8.39
C ASN A 40 -5.09 -13.71 7.30
N ARG A 41 -5.16 -15.04 7.38
CA ARG A 41 -4.53 -15.97 6.42
C ARG A 41 -5.03 -15.78 4.99
N ASN A 42 -6.33 -15.55 4.81
CA ASN A 42 -6.88 -15.36 3.47
C ASN A 42 -6.34 -14.08 2.82
N ALA A 43 -6.32 -12.97 3.53
CA ALA A 43 -5.76 -11.72 3.04
C ALA A 43 -4.26 -11.87 2.72
N TYR A 44 -3.51 -12.56 3.59
CA TYR A 44 -2.09 -12.83 3.37
C TYR A 44 -1.85 -13.65 2.10
N LEU A 45 -2.54 -14.78 1.94
CA LEU A 45 -2.40 -15.65 0.76
C LEU A 45 -2.87 -14.95 -0.52
N THR A 46 -3.97 -14.20 -0.44
CA THR A 46 -4.45 -13.40 -1.58
C THR A 46 -3.41 -12.37 -2.00
N SER A 47 -2.75 -11.70 -1.05
CA SER A 47 -1.70 -10.73 -1.37
C SER A 47 -0.50 -11.37 -2.08
N LEU A 48 -0.09 -12.59 -1.66
CA LEU A 48 0.98 -13.33 -2.32
C LEU A 48 0.63 -13.70 -3.76
N VAL A 49 -0.59 -14.19 -3.99
CA VAL A 49 -1.06 -14.54 -5.34
C VAL A 49 -1.21 -13.30 -6.22
N LEU A 50 -1.72 -12.20 -5.67
CA LEU A 50 -1.84 -10.94 -6.41
C LEU A 50 -0.46 -10.39 -6.80
N ASN A 51 0.54 -10.51 -5.92
CA ASN A 51 1.92 -10.12 -6.25
C ASN A 51 2.54 -10.99 -7.35
N ASP A 52 2.16 -12.26 -7.42
CA ASP A 52 2.60 -13.17 -8.48
C ASP A 52 1.93 -12.85 -9.83
N ILE A 53 0.63 -12.55 -9.81
CA ILE A 53 -0.15 -12.22 -11.02
C ILE A 53 0.18 -10.81 -11.55
N LYS A 54 0.47 -9.88 -10.64
CA LYS A 54 0.75 -8.47 -10.94
C LYS A 54 2.09 -8.06 -10.33
N PRO A 55 3.21 -8.61 -10.82
CA PRO A 55 4.53 -8.26 -10.31
C PRO A 55 4.74 -6.74 -10.50
N GLY A 56 5.24 -6.08 -9.47
CA GLY A 56 5.53 -4.65 -9.52
C GLY A 56 4.46 -3.74 -8.92
N ILE A 57 3.32 -4.25 -8.43
CA ILE A 57 2.40 -3.46 -7.61
C ILE A 57 2.79 -3.63 -6.14
N LEU A 58 3.16 -2.52 -5.51
CA LEU A 58 3.51 -2.52 -4.09
C LEU A 58 2.25 -2.45 -3.23
N THR A 59 2.23 -3.15 -2.12
CA THR A 59 1.23 -2.91 -1.07
C THR A 59 1.56 -1.64 -0.29
N ILE A 60 0.56 -0.99 0.32
CA ILE A 60 0.78 0.19 1.19
C ILE A 60 1.78 -0.13 2.30
N LYS A 61 1.74 -1.36 2.85
CA LYS A 61 2.69 -1.81 3.87
C LYS A 61 4.13 -1.88 3.36
N GLU A 62 4.33 -2.38 2.14
CA GLU A 62 5.65 -2.41 1.49
C GLU A 62 6.16 -1.00 1.21
N ILE A 63 5.33 -0.12 0.66
CA ILE A 63 5.67 1.28 0.45
C ILE A 63 6.14 1.89 1.76
N LYS A 64 5.32 1.82 2.82
CA LYS A 64 5.64 2.35 4.14
C LYS A 64 6.98 1.84 4.67
N ASN A 65 7.23 0.53 4.58
CA ASN A 65 8.45 -0.08 5.11
C ASN A 65 9.68 0.34 4.31
N ARG A 66 9.57 0.43 2.98
CA ARG A 66 10.69 0.77 2.10
C ARG A 66 11.10 2.24 2.21
N ILE A 67 10.12 3.16 2.32
CA ILE A 67 10.43 4.60 2.38
C ILE A 67 10.84 5.08 3.78
N ARG A 68 10.51 4.35 4.85
CA ARG A 68 10.78 4.76 6.23
C ARG A 68 12.23 5.22 6.46
N PRO A 69 13.29 4.49 6.06
CA PRO A 69 14.68 4.93 6.27
C PRO A 69 14.99 6.25 5.57
N VAL A 70 14.39 6.47 4.38
CA VAL A 70 14.57 7.71 3.62
C VAL A 70 13.89 8.88 4.34
N LEU A 71 12.67 8.68 4.84
CA LEU A 71 11.92 9.69 5.58
C LEU A 71 12.64 10.11 6.87
N GLU A 72 13.16 9.14 7.62
CA GLU A 72 13.92 9.36 8.85
C GLU A 72 15.20 10.17 8.57
N LYS A 73 15.95 9.81 7.51
CA LYS A 73 17.16 10.54 7.07
C LYS A 73 16.89 12.02 6.75
N HIS A 74 15.75 12.31 6.15
CA HIS A 74 15.37 13.68 5.75
C HIS A 74 14.45 14.38 6.77
N HIS A 75 14.25 13.81 7.96
CA HIS A 75 13.38 14.31 9.03
C HIS A 75 11.95 14.65 8.56
N ILE A 76 11.43 13.86 7.61
CA ILE A 76 10.09 14.05 7.05
C ILE A 76 9.06 13.37 7.97
N LYS A 77 8.05 14.15 8.34
CA LYS A 77 6.92 13.70 9.15
C LYS A 77 5.62 13.90 8.37
N ASP A 78 4.53 13.31 8.86
CA ASP A 78 3.20 13.45 8.25
C ASP A 78 3.20 13.11 6.76
N VAL A 79 3.34 11.82 6.47
CA VAL A 79 3.42 11.31 5.11
C VAL A 79 2.13 10.61 4.75
N TYR A 80 1.57 10.98 3.61
CA TYR A 80 0.34 10.45 3.07
C TYR A 80 0.59 9.93 1.66
N LEU A 81 -0.06 8.82 1.31
CA LEU A 81 -0.24 8.39 -0.07
C LEU A 81 -1.52 9.02 -0.61
N PHE A 82 -1.52 9.38 -1.90
CA PHE A 82 -2.70 9.75 -2.64
C PHE A 82 -2.70 9.11 -4.04
N GLY A 83 -3.64 9.46 -4.91
CA GLY A 83 -3.68 8.92 -6.25
C GLY A 83 -4.03 7.43 -6.34
N SER A 84 -3.49 6.75 -7.35
CA SER A 84 -3.89 5.38 -7.71
C SER A 84 -3.65 4.36 -6.61
N TYR A 85 -2.55 4.47 -5.88
CA TYR A 85 -2.24 3.58 -4.76
C TYR A 85 -3.20 3.77 -3.58
N ALA A 86 -3.59 5.00 -3.27
CA ALA A 86 -4.52 5.28 -2.20
C ALA A 86 -5.93 4.78 -2.53
N ARG A 87 -6.36 4.88 -3.79
CA ARG A 87 -7.66 4.39 -4.26
C ARG A 87 -7.73 2.89 -4.54
N GLY A 88 -6.59 2.18 -4.46
CA GLY A 88 -6.53 0.76 -4.79
C GLY A 88 -6.63 0.45 -6.29
N GLU A 89 -6.35 1.44 -7.14
CA GLU A 89 -6.41 1.37 -8.61
C GLU A 89 -5.02 1.23 -9.27
N ALA A 90 -3.96 1.13 -8.46
CA ALA A 90 -2.60 1.04 -8.95
C ALA A 90 -2.38 -0.20 -9.85
N ASN A 91 -1.55 -0.03 -10.85
CA ASN A 91 -1.07 -1.10 -11.73
C ASN A 91 0.46 -1.13 -11.76
N GLU A 92 1.04 -2.03 -12.54
CA GLU A 92 2.50 -2.21 -12.64
C GLU A 92 3.25 -0.95 -13.11
N ASN A 93 2.60 -0.09 -13.89
CA ASN A 93 3.18 1.15 -14.41
C ASN A 93 2.78 2.39 -13.59
N SER A 94 2.03 2.21 -12.50
CA SER A 94 1.65 3.32 -11.64
C SER A 94 2.85 3.84 -10.87
N ASP A 95 3.01 5.15 -10.86
CA ASP A 95 3.85 5.92 -9.95
C ASP A 95 3.29 5.92 -8.52
N VAL A 96 4.11 6.31 -7.58
CA VAL A 96 3.72 6.42 -6.17
C VAL A 96 3.64 7.89 -5.79
N ASP A 97 2.42 8.36 -5.56
CA ASP A 97 2.13 9.75 -5.20
C ASP A 97 2.23 9.96 -3.68
N ILE A 98 3.13 10.83 -3.25
CA ILE A 98 3.40 11.13 -1.83
C ILE A 98 3.11 12.60 -1.53
N TYR A 99 2.31 12.85 -0.49
CA TYR A 99 2.09 14.17 0.10
C TYR A 99 2.68 14.21 1.51
N CYS A 100 3.63 15.10 1.77
CA CYS A 100 4.36 15.08 3.03
C CYS A 100 4.83 16.47 3.50
N SER A 101 5.24 16.55 4.78
CA SER A 101 5.96 17.73 5.30
C SER A 101 7.31 17.90 4.57
N SER A 102 7.84 19.14 4.56
CA SER A 102 9.10 19.43 3.84
C SER A 102 10.34 18.82 4.51
N GLY A 103 10.29 18.54 5.82
CA GLY A 103 11.47 18.09 6.56
C GLY A 103 12.65 19.03 6.34
N ASP A 104 13.85 18.46 6.12
CA ASP A 104 15.08 19.21 5.82
C ASP A 104 15.27 19.51 4.32
N VAL A 105 14.21 19.36 3.52
CA VAL A 105 14.24 19.46 2.05
C VAL A 105 13.86 20.89 1.62
N ASP A 106 14.72 21.83 1.88
CA ASP A 106 14.52 23.27 1.69
C ASP A 106 15.00 23.81 0.33
N SER A 107 15.69 23.00 -0.47
CA SER A 107 16.22 23.39 -1.78
C SER A 107 15.81 22.42 -2.89
N LEU A 108 15.88 22.88 -4.15
CA LEU A 108 15.59 22.04 -5.32
C LEU A 108 16.53 20.84 -5.43
N ILE A 109 17.80 21.01 -5.05
CA ILE A 109 18.80 19.93 -5.08
C ILE A 109 18.43 18.85 -4.06
N LYS A 110 18.07 19.25 -2.84
CA LYS A 110 17.65 18.30 -1.81
C LYS A 110 16.35 17.59 -2.19
N ARG A 111 15.41 18.30 -2.84
CA ARG A 111 14.18 17.68 -3.39
C ARG A 111 14.48 16.63 -4.45
N ALA A 112 15.37 16.94 -5.39
CA ALA A 112 15.78 15.96 -6.41
C ALA A 112 16.47 14.75 -5.78
N GLY A 113 17.27 14.95 -4.74
CA GLY A 113 17.89 13.90 -3.95
C GLY A 113 16.85 13.00 -3.27
N LEU A 114 15.87 13.60 -2.60
CA LEU A 114 14.77 12.87 -1.96
C LEU A 114 13.97 12.04 -2.95
N LEU A 115 13.57 12.62 -4.08
CA LEU A 115 12.84 11.91 -5.14
C LEU A 115 13.60 10.69 -5.63
N ARG A 116 14.89 10.84 -5.91
CA ARG A 116 15.74 9.74 -6.34
C ARG A 116 15.83 8.64 -5.29
N GLU A 117 16.08 8.99 -4.01
CA GLU A 117 16.18 8.01 -2.92
C GLU A 117 14.86 7.26 -2.70
N LEU A 118 13.72 7.94 -2.80
CA LEU A 118 12.41 7.31 -2.72
C LEU A 118 12.15 6.37 -3.90
N ALA A 119 12.47 6.81 -5.13
CA ALA A 119 12.33 5.99 -6.31
C ALA A 119 13.22 4.74 -6.26
N GLU A 120 14.48 4.88 -5.81
CA GLU A 120 15.40 3.75 -5.58
C GLU A 120 14.86 2.78 -4.54
N ALA A 121 14.33 3.28 -3.42
CA ALA A 121 13.77 2.45 -2.35
C ALA A 121 12.53 1.68 -2.78
N LEU A 122 11.69 2.27 -3.62
CA LEU A 122 10.44 1.68 -4.09
C LEU A 122 10.62 0.83 -5.35
N GLY A 123 11.63 1.12 -6.17
CA GLY A 123 11.79 0.55 -7.51
C GLY A 123 10.72 1.04 -8.49
N LYS A 124 10.20 2.26 -8.27
CA LYS A 124 9.12 2.89 -9.04
C LYS A 124 9.33 4.39 -9.14
N ASP A 125 8.69 5.00 -10.13
CA ASP A 125 8.59 6.45 -10.21
C ASP A 125 7.78 6.99 -9.03
N VAL A 126 8.20 8.17 -8.53
CA VAL A 126 7.61 8.78 -7.33
C VAL A 126 7.36 10.26 -7.59
N ASP A 127 6.13 10.69 -7.30
CA ASP A 127 5.78 12.09 -7.24
C ASP A 127 5.64 12.57 -5.78
N VAL A 128 6.33 13.67 -5.44
CA VAL A 128 6.29 14.24 -4.08
C VAL A 128 5.74 15.65 -4.10
N VAL A 129 4.66 15.84 -3.39
CA VAL A 129 4.05 17.14 -3.10
C VAL A 129 4.27 17.48 -1.63
N THR A 130 4.86 18.65 -1.36
CA THR A 130 5.10 19.09 0.03
C THR A 130 3.95 19.93 0.57
N ILE A 131 3.61 19.71 1.84
CA ILE A 131 2.64 20.52 2.59
C ILE A 131 3.06 22.01 2.54
N GLY A 132 2.10 22.87 2.23
CA GLY A 132 2.38 24.32 2.06
C GLY A 132 2.72 24.75 0.63
N THR A 133 2.88 23.82 -0.31
CA THR A 133 2.97 24.17 -1.72
C THR A 133 1.66 24.80 -2.19
N LYS A 134 1.75 25.92 -2.92
CA LYS A 134 0.56 26.54 -3.54
C LYS A 134 0.04 25.64 -4.65
N LEU A 135 -0.95 24.82 -4.31
CA LEU A 135 -1.66 23.95 -5.25
C LEU A 135 -2.93 24.65 -5.76
N LYS A 136 -3.36 24.29 -6.96
CA LYS A 136 -4.71 24.67 -7.44
C LYS A 136 -5.76 24.02 -6.53
N ASP A 137 -6.80 24.74 -6.16
CA ASP A 137 -7.83 24.28 -5.21
C ASP A 137 -8.42 22.91 -5.59
N ARG A 138 -8.67 22.67 -6.86
CA ARG A 138 -9.16 21.38 -7.36
C ARG A 138 -8.17 20.23 -7.06
N PHE A 139 -6.88 20.47 -7.26
CA PHE A 139 -5.85 19.43 -7.04
C PHE A 139 -5.66 19.16 -5.54
N LYS A 140 -5.69 20.22 -4.73
CA LYS A 140 -5.65 20.10 -3.26
C LYS A 140 -6.83 19.29 -2.75
N LYS A 141 -8.04 19.57 -3.24
CA LYS A 141 -9.25 18.82 -2.88
C LYS A 141 -9.13 17.34 -3.23
N ASN A 142 -8.64 17.00 -4.43
CA ASN A 142 -8.44 15.60 -4.83
C ASN A 142 -7.45 14.88 -3.91
N ILE A 143 -6.34 15.52 -3.51
CA ILE A 143 -5.40 14.94 -2.55
C ILE A 143 -6.09 14.67 -1.21
N GLU A 144 -6.82 15.64 -0.68
CA GLU A 144 -7.49 15.56 0.63
C GLU A 144 -8.61 14.50 0.66
N GLU A 145 -9.27 14.23 -0.48
CA GLU A 145 -10.32 13.21 -0.58
C GLU A 145 -9.77 11.78 -0.57
N ASP A 146 -8.60 11.56 -1.17
CA ASP A 146 -8.04 10.22 -1.40
C ASP A 146 -6.92 9.84 -0.44
N MET A 147 -6.33 10.79 0.29
CA MET A 147 -5.09 10.56 1.04
C MET A 147 -5.22 9.57 2.19
N ILE A 148 -4.25 8.67 2.27
CA ILE A 148 -4.11 7.70 3.36
C ILE A 148 -2.83 8.02 4.13
N LYS A 149 -2.93 8.26 5.44
CA LYS A 149 -1.75 8.48 6.29
C LYS A 149 -0.94 7.20 6.42
N ILE A 150 0.36 7.27 6.11
CA ILE A 150 1.27 6.13 6.18
C ILE A 150 2.40 6.30 7.20
N CYS A 151 2.72 7.53 7.59
CA CYS A 151 3.68 7.84 8.67
C CYS A 151 3.26 9.07 9.44
#